data_0e48df1ce08792c1a7bb056b49727431
#
_entry.id   0e48df1ce08792c1a7bb056b49727431
#
_cell.length_a   1.000
_cell.length_b   1.000
_cell.length_c   1.000
_cell.angle_alpha   90.00
_cell.angle_beta   90.00
_cell.angle_gamma   90.00
#
_symmetry.space_group_name_H-M   'P 1'
#
loop_
_entity.id
_entity.type
_entity.pdbx_description
1 polymer ?
#
loop_
_entity_poly.entity_id
_entity_poly.type
_entity_poly.pdbx_seq_one_letter_code
_entity_poly.pdbx_strand_id
1 'polypeptide(L)'
;VSKTSRGAGLLGVPSSAGSSVLGSSALGSSSLGASHQEAQTPLQSAIEQYLIHLRVERGSSEHTIASYARDLRRYSAYMATLGVIDPERITTAQVRSFMRELAAPTVPLAGFEAGEKNNQNAQESREAQEEAAESLALMIASESGRGTGNGRAGKGRAGKGHTGQPEKAGVPEKETPAAEGAPNLPLPLGPNSIARTMAAVRGAHAFWVSALIVPTDPAAPVTPPKNVKRLPKAVSVEDIQRLLAVPDRETATGLRNRAILEFLYATGARVSEMLNADIDDVHFEGTLTDEDGNQITLPGYVRLFGKGNKERLVPIGSYAQKAIQDYLVRARPSLVAHGKGTAALFVNGRGGRLGRQGAWLILKEAAEAAGLSSDFSPHSMRHSFATHLLQGGADIRVVQELLGHASIATTQVYTKVTPEGLMEVYRMAHPRAHERG
;
A
#
# COMPACT_ATOMS: atom_id res chain seq x y z
N VAL A 1 -37.27 -28.76 -44.85
CA VAL A 1 -37.25 -30.15 -45.26
C VAL A 1 -36.59 -30.92 -44.16
N SER A 2 -37.36 -31.44 -43.24
CA SER A 2 -37.86 -32.81 -43.08
C SER A 2 -36.86 -33.74 -42.40
N LYS A 3 -37.17 -34.12 -41.22
CA LYS A 3 -37.88 -35.26 -40.63
C LYS A 3 -36.96 -36.29 -39.96
N THR A 4 -37.22 -36.54 -38.69
CA THR A 4 -37.73 -37.76 -38.01
C THR A 4 -36.70 -38.86 -37.79
N SER A 5 -36.64 -39.70 -36.76
CA SER A 5 -37.55 -40.00 -35.62
C SER A 5 -36.91 -41.12 -34.79
N ARG A 6 -37.26 -41.16 -33.50
CA ARG A 6 -37.62 -42.31 -32.66
C ARG A 6 -36.68 -43.51 -32.44
N GLY A 7 -36.59 -43.92 -31.18
CA GLY A 7 -36.42 -45.32 -30.76
C GLY A 7 -36.20 -45.46 -29.27
N ALA A 8 -37.25 -45.87 -28.59
CA ALA A 8 -37.34 -46.23 -27.19
C ALA A 8 -36.94 -47.68 -26.95
N GLY A 9 -36.61 -48.03 -25.69
CA GLY A 9 -36.46 -49.42 -25.25
C GLY A 9 -35.92 -49.48 -23.83
N LEU A 10 -36.63 -49.59 -22.98
CA LEU A 10 -37.17 -50.22 -21.77
C LEU A 10 -36.54 -51.60 -21.42
N LEU A 11 -36.42 -51.79 -20.09
CA LEU A 11 -36.48 -52.98 -19.26
C LEU A 11 -35.17 -53.70 -18.86
N GLY A 12 -35.04 -53.89 -17.54
CA GLY A 12 -34.72 -55.12 -16.92
C GLY A 12 -33.96 -55.06 -15.59
N VAL A 13 -34.67 -55.03 -14.46
CA VAL A 13 -34.19 -55.53 -13.17
C VAL A 13 -34.34 -57.02 -13.13
N PRO A 14 -33.44 -57.82 -12.48
CA PRO A 14 -33.94 -58.48 -11.27
C PRO A 14 -32.93 -58.55 -10.10
N SER A 15 -33.55 -58.57 -8.93
CA SER A 15 -33.15 -58.97 -7.60
C SER A 15 -32.68 -60.41 -7.54
N SER A 16 -31.69 -60.74 -6.67
CA SER A 16 -31.82 -61.85 -5.72
C SER A 16 -30.69 -61.93 -4.73
N ALA A 17 -31.07 -62.22 -3.52
CA ALA A 17 -30.38 -62.45 -2.28
C ALA A 17 -29.41 -63.61 -2.27
N GLY A 18 -28.43 -63.60 -1.35
CA GLY A 18 -27.58 -64.72 -1.01
C GLY A 18 -26.72 -64.45 0.22
N SER A 19 -27.14 -65.04 1.32
CA SER A 19 -26.57 -65.03 2.66
C SER A 19 -25.32 -65.93 2.79
N SER A 20 -24.48 -65.58 3.79
CA SER A 20 -23.72 -66.46 4.71
C SER A 20 -22.21 -66.44 4.61
N VAL A 21 -21.61 -66.08 5.73
CA VAL A 21 -20.95 -66.76 6.83
C VAL A 21 -19.44 -66.57 6.94
N LEU A 22 -19.05 -65.91 8.06
CA LEU A 22 -17.89 -66.11 8.93
C LEU A 22 -16.49 -66.32 8.36
N GLY A 23 -15.60 -65.36 8.76
CA GLY A 23 -14.15 -65.49 8.74
C GLY A 23 -13.49 -64.44 9.60
N SER A 24 -13.31 -64.75 10.89
CA SER A 24 -12.54 -63.98 11.86
C SER A 24 -11.05 -64.07 11.56
N SER A 25 -10.33 -62.94 11.49
CA SER A 25 -8.89 -62.87 11.80
C SER A 25 -8.46 -61.42 12.02
N ALA A 26 -8.18 -61.12 13.19
CA ALA A 26 -7.23 -60.31 13.93
C ALA A 26 -6.29 -59.27 13.23
N LEU A 27 -6.31 -58.09 13.85
CA LEU A 27 -5.16 -57.21 14.18
C LEU A 27 -4.46 -56.47 13.04
N GLY A 28 -4.77 -55.21 12.99
CA GLY A 28 -3.95 -54.15 12.40
C GLY A 28 -4.45 -52.79 12.91
N SER A 29 -4.10 -52.42 14.13
CA SER A 29 -4.33 -51.07 14.66
C SER A 29 -3.40 -50.07 13.97
N SER A 30 -3.85 -49.56 12.82
CA SER A 30 -3.30 -48.33 12.26
C SER A 30 -4.05 -47.16 12.92
N SER A 31 -3.38 -46.52 13.87
CA SER A 31 -3.77 -45.24 14.42
C SER A 31 -3.82 -44.21 13.29
N LEU A 32 -5.01 -44.01 12.73
CA LEU A 32 -5.33 -42.81 11.97
C LEU A 32 -5.21 -41.66 12.91
N GLY A 33 -4.13 -40.83 12.70
CA GLY A 33 -3.93 -39.58 13.37
C GLY A 33 -5.15 -38.70 13.13
N ALA A 34 -6.02 -38.62 14.12
CA ALA A 34 -7.03 -37.61 14.22
C ALA A 34 -6.26 -36.27 14.38
N SER A 35 -6.13 -35.52 13.28
CA SER A 35 -5.84 -34.12 13.36
C SER A 35 -6.95 -33.48 14.19
N HIS A 36 -6.63 -33.13 15.44
CA HIS A 36 -7.49 -32.29 16.25
C HIS A 36 -7.68 -30.96 15.51
N GLN A 37 -8.73 -30.84 14.71
CA GLN A 37 -9.31 -29.54 14.38
C GLN A 37 -9.83 -29.01 15.71
N GLU A 38 -9.08 -28.10 16.32
CA GLU A 38 -9.55 -27.31 17.47
C GLU A 38 -10.90 -26.73 17.08
N ALA A 39 -11.94 -27.03 17.84
CA ALA A 39 -13.29 -26.56 17.59
C ALA A 39 -13.29 -25.02 17.60
N GLN A 40 -13.66 -24.42 16.49
CA GLN A 40 -13.71 -22.98 16.31
C GLN A 40 -14.64 -22.34 17.35
N THR A 41 -14.17 -21.32 18.07
CA THR A 41 -14.99 -20.64 19.07
C THR A 41 -16.11 -19.82 18.41
N PRO A 42 -17.24 -19.55 19.12
CA PRO A 42 -18.32 -18.69 18.60
C PRO A 42 -17.81 -17.32 18.14
N LEU A 43 -16.86 -16.72 18.84
CA LEU A 43 -16.24 -15.46 18.44
C LEU A 43 -15.44 -15.60 17.15
N GLN A 44 -14.68 -16.68 16.97
CA GLN A 44 -13.94 -16.93 15.72
C GLN A 44 -14.89 -17.13 14.54
N SER A 45 -15.98 -17.86 14.74
CA SER A 45 -17.01 -18.03 13.73
C SER A 45 -17.68 -16.71 13.33
N ALA A 46 -18.02 -15.86 14.29
CA ALA A 46 -18.59 -14.55 14.04
C ALA A 46 -17.61 -13.62 13.28
N ILE A 47 -16.30 -13.70 13.58
CA ILE A 47 -15.25 -12.99 12.85
C ILE A 47 -15.18 -13.45 11.39
N GLU A 48 -15.25 -14.75 11.14
CA GLU A 48 -15.21 -15.30 9.79
C GLU A 48 -16.41 -14.84 8.96
N GLN A 49 -17.60 -14.84 9.53
CA GLN A 49 -18.82 -14.31 8.88
C GLN A 49 -18.64 -12.82 8.47
N TYR A 50 -18.05 -12.01 9.34
CA TYR A 50 -17.75 -10.63 9.00
C TYR A 50 -16.74 -10.50 7.86
N LEU A 51 -15.68 -11.32 7.84
CA LEU A 51 -14.70 -11.32 6.75
C LEU A 51 -15.30 -11.77 5.41
N ILE A 52 -16.22 -12.74 5.44
CA ILE A 52 -17.00 -13.16 4.26
C ILE A 52 -17.91 -12.01 3.78
N HIS A 53 -18.64 -11.34 4.67
CA HIS A 53 -19.43 -10.14 4.35
C HIS A 53 -18.60 -9.06 3.66
N LEU A 54 -17.40 -8.75 4.20
CA LEU A 54 -16.50 -7.77 3.58
C LEU A 54 -16.06 -8.18 2.18
N ARG A 55 -15.83 -9.49 1.95
CA ARG A 55 -15.42 -10.01 0.64
C ARG A 55 -16.55 -10.00 -0.36
N VAL A 56 -17.69 -10.58 0.00
CA VAL A 56 -18.78 -10.87 -0.93
C VAL A 56 -19.70 -9.67 -1.13
N GLU A 57 -20.12 -9.03 -0.04
CA GLU A 57 -21.14 -7.98 -0.14
C GLU A 57 -20.51 -6.59 -0.30
N ARG A 58 -19.36 -6.32 0.34
CA ARG A 58 -18.71 -5.00 0.27
C ARG A 58 -17.61 -4.90 -0.76
N GLY A 59 -17.23 -5.99 -1.41
CA GLY A 59 -16.19 -6.00 -2.44
C GLY A 59 -14.85 -5.44 -1.95
N SER A 60 -14.53 -5.64 -0.67
CA SER A 60 -13.29 -5.15 -0.08
C SER A 60 -12.07 -5.83 -0.71
N SER A 61 -10.96 -5.11 -0.82
CA SER A 61 -9.73 -5.68 -1.38
C SER A 61 -9.18 -6.79 -0.48
N GLU A 62 -8.51 -7.80 -1.08
CA GLU A 62 -7.88 -8.89 -0.34
C GLU A 62 -6.88 -8.38 0.72
N HIS A 63 -6.17 -7.28 0.44
CA HIS A 63 -5.29 -6.63 1.43
C HIS A 63 -6.06 -6.10 2.64
N THR A 64 -7.22 -5.49 2.43
CA THR A 64 -8.09 -5.02 3.53
C THR A 64 -8.57 -6.18 4.35
N ILE A 65 -9.05 -7.25 3.70
CA ILE A 65 -9.55 -8.47 4.35
C ILE A 65 -8.42 -9.13 5.17
N ALA A 66 -7.24 -9.32 4.57
CA ALA A 66 -6.09 -9.90 5.26
C ALA A 66 -5.62 -9.05 6.47
N SER A 67 -5.67 -7.73 6.35
CA SER A 67 -5.35 -6.81 7.45
C SER A 67 -6.37 -6.93 8.58
N TYR A 68 -7.67 -6.89 8.27
CA TYR A 68 -8.74 -7.02 9.25
C TYR A 68 -8.76 -8.40 9.90
N ALA A 69 -8.52 -9.48 9.12
CA ALA A 69 -8.39 -10.83 9.66
C ALA A 69 -7.27 -10.93 10.72
N ARG A 70 -6.13 -10.26 10.48
CA ARG A 70 -5.02 -10.23 11.43
C ARG A 70 -5.39 -9.45 12.69
N ASP A 71 -6.01 -8.28 12.52
CA ASP A 71 -6.41 -7.43 13.64
C ASP A 71 -7.49 -8.12 14.51
N LEU A 72 -8.44 -8.79 13.87
CA LEU A 72 -9.53 -9.52 14.57
C LEU A 72 -9.03 -10.82 15.22
N ARG A 73 -8.02 -11.50 14.64
CA ARG A 73 -7.37 -12.63 15.32
C ARG A 73 -6.68 -12.17 16.61
N ARG A 74 -6.00 -11.02 16.59
CA ARG A 74 -5.42 -10.42 17.80
C ARG A 74 -6.50 -10.09 18.83
N TYR A 75 -7.63 -9.55 18.38
CA TYR A 75 -8.79 -9.26 19.23
C TYR A 75 -9.35 -10.53 19.86
N SER A 76 -9.60 -11.58 19.09
CA SER A 76 -10.07 -12.88 19.58
C SER A 76 -9.11 -13.52 20.59
N ALA A 77 -7.80 -13.51 20.30
CA ALA A 77 -6.79 -14.02 21.22
C ALA A 77 -6.79 -13.26 22.54
N TYR A 78 -6.91 -11.92 22.51
CA TYR A 78 -7.02 -11.13 23.75
C TYR A 78 -8.29 -11.45 24.52
N MET A 79 -9.46 -11.56 23.87
CA MET A 79 -10.72 -11.94 24.54
C MET A 79 -10.62 -13.31 25.16
N ALA A 80 -9.94 -14.26 24.54
CA ALA A 80 -9.69 -15.60 25.08
C ALA A 80 -8.86 -15.54 26.37
N THR A 81 -7.88 -14.63 26.51
CA THR A 81 -7.15 -14.46 27.78
C THR A 81 -8.04 -13.97 28.93
N LEU A 82 -9.16 -13.32 28.59
CA LEU A 82 -10.18 -12.89 29.55
C LEU A 82 -11.29 -13.94 29.76
N GLY A 83 -11.14 -15.15 29.16
CA GLY A 83 -12.16 -16.21 29.21
C GLY A 83 -13.41 -15.93 28.39
N VAL A 84 -13.36 -14.96 27.45
CA VAL A 84 -14.50 -14.55 26.62
C VAL A 84 -14.35 -15.13 25.21
N ILE A 85 -15.14 -16.14 24.91
CA ILE A 85 -15.15 -16.82 23.61
C ILE A 85 -16.46 -16.63 22.84
N ASP A 86 -17.42 -15.94 23.43
CA ASP A 86 -18.74 -15.65 22.88
C ASP A 86 -18.88 -14.16 22.60
N PRO A 87 -19.24 -13.73 21.39
CA PRO A 87 -19.37 -12.32 21.04
C PRO A 87 -20.46 -11.60 21.85
N GLU A 88 -21.51 -12.29 22.32
CA GLU A 88 -22.56 -11.69 23.14
C GLU A 88 -22.07 -11.25 24.52
N ARG A 89 -21.02 -11.90 25.05
CA ARG A 89 -20.48 -11.63 26.38
C ARG A 89 -19.44 -10.53 26.41
N ILE A 90 -19.10 -9.97 25.27
CA ILE A 90 -18.11 -8.90 25.18
C ILE A 90 -18.72 -7.60 25.70
N THR A 91 -18.00 -6.95 26.62
CA THR A 91 -18.39 -5.67 27.22
C THR A 91 -17.57 -4.50 26.70
N THR A 92 -18.11 -3.29 26.81
CA THR A 92 -17.38 -2.04 26.47
C THR A 92 -16.08 -1.89 27.27
N ALA A 93 -16.05 -2.37 28.51
CA ALA A 93 -14.86 -2.33 29.36
C ALA A 93 -13.72 -3.20 28.79
N GLN A 94 -14.07 -4.37 28.27
CA GLN A 94 -13.09 -5.29 27.64
C GLN A 94 -12.59 -4.74 26.30
N VAL A 95 -13.44 -4.13 25.50
CA VAL A 95 -13.02 -3.46 24.26
C VAL A 95 -12.06 -2.29 24.56
N ARG A 96 -12.33 -1.50 25.59
CA ARG A 96 -11.41 -0.44 26.04
C ARG A 96 -10.09 -1.02 26.59
N SER A 97 -10.16 -2.13 27.30
CA SER A 97 -8.96 -2.81 27.81
C SER A 97 -8.09 -3.33 26.66
N PHE A 98 -8.70 -3.94 25.64
CA PHE A 98 -7.99 -4.33 24.41
C PHE A 98 -7.29 -3.14 23.76
N MET A 99 -7.97 -1.99 23.62
CA MET A 99 -7.36 -0.80 23.04
C MET A 99 -6.13 -0.31 23.85
N ARG A 100 -6.17 -0.42 25.19
CA ARG A 100 -5.00 -0.10 26.04
C ARG A 100 -3.89 -1.11 25.85
N GLU A 101 -4.23 -2.39 25.76
CA GLU A 101 -3.27 -3.47 25.50
C GLU A 101 -2.52 -3.29 24.18
N LEU A 102 -3.16 -2.76 23.15
CA LEU A 102 -2.49 -2.40 21.89
C LEU A 102 -1.42 -1.31 22.06
N ALA A 103 -1.65 -0.37 22.97
CA ALA A 103 -0.73 0.74 23.26
C ALA A 103 0.42 0.35 24.19
N ALA A 104 0.15 -0.54 25.16
CA ALA A 104 1.10 -1.00 26.17
C ALA A 104 0.83 -2.48 26.46
N PRO A 105 1.41 -3.39 25.66
CA PRO A 105 1.20 -4.82 25.80
C PRO A 105 1.67 -5.35 27.17
N THR A 106 0.79 -6.07 27.85
CA THR A 106 1.06 -6.70 29.15
C THR A 106 0.91 -8.22 29.11
N VAL A 107 0.28 -8.76 28.05
CA VAL A 107 -0.02 -10.18 27.90
C VAL A 107 0.65 -10.72 26.64
N PRO A 108 1.39 -11.85 26.70
CA PRO A 108 1.86 -12.55 25.52
C PRO A 108 0.66 -13.15 24.77
N LEU A 109 0.36 -12.62 23.59
CA LEU A 109 -0.72 -13.13 22.75
C LEU A 109 -0.19 -14.28 21.87
N ALA A 110 -0.74 -15.46 22.02
CA ALA A 110 -0.37 -16.64 21.26
C ALA A 110 -0.54 -16.38 19.74
N GLY A 111 0.45 -16.77 18.93
CA GLY A 111 0.45 -16.56 17.49
C GLY A 111 0.95 -15.18 17.02
N PHE A 112 1.56 -14.39 17.88
CA PHE A 112 2.18 -13.12 17.56
C PHE A 112 3.69 -13.28 17.51
N GLU A 113 4.23 -13.62 16.35
CA GLU A 113 5.68 -13.49 16.11
C GLU A 113 6.03 -12.01 16.06
N ALA A 114 6.80 -11.56 17.06
CA ALA A 114 7.46 -10.27 17.06
C ALA A 114 8.53 -10.32 15.96
N GLY A 115 8.19 -9.92 14.74
CA GLY A 115 9.15 -9.94 13.66
C GLY A 115 8.66 -9.20 12.42
N GLU A 116 9.48 -8.36 11.90
CA GLU A 116 9.65 -7.77 10.56
C GLU A 116 8.42 -7.51 9.65
N LYS A 117 7.37 -8.36 9.70
CA LYS A 117 6.15 -8.20 8.90
C LYS A 117 5.22 -7.06 9.36
N ASN A 118 5.40 -6.55 10.58
CA ASN A 118 4.54 -5.50 11.14
C ASN A 118 4.85 -4.12 10.53
N ASN A 119 6.06 -3.92 10.01
CA ASN A 119 6.46 -2.65 9.42
C ASN A 119 5.84 -2.44 8.02
N GLN A 120 5.61 -3.52 7.27
CA GLN A 120 4.96 -3.44 5.95
C GLN A 120 3.50 -2.99 6.03
N ASN A 121 2.76 -3.49 7.03
CA ASN A 121 1.33 -3.16 7.18
C ASN A 121 1.06 -1.80 7.81
N ALA A 122 1.98 -1.31 8.65
CA ALA A 122 1.93 0.07 9.14
C ALA A 122 2.11 1.05 7.98
N GLN A 123 2.91 0.68 6.99
CA GLN A 123 3.19 1.47 5.81
C GLN A 123 2.02 1.46 4.80
N GLU A 124 1.36 0.30 4.58
CA GLU A 124 0.16 0.20 3.74
C GLU A 124 -1.02 1.00 4.30
N SER A 125 -1.16 1.00 5.63
CA SER A 125 -2.19 1.80 6.30
C SER A 125 -1.87 3.30 6.27
N ARG A 126 -0.59 3.68 6.31
CA ARG A 126 -0.16 5.06 6.09
C ARG A 126 -0.47 5.49 4.65
N GLU A 127 -0.12 4.68 3.66
CA GLU A 127 -0.37 4.98 2.25
C GLU A 127 -1.86 5.18 1.96
N ALA A 128 -2.76 4.34 2.51
CA ALA A 128 -4.21 4.50 2.33
C ALA A 128 -4.78 5.73 3.05
N GLN A 129 -4.24 6.10 4.22
CA GLN A 129 -4.68 7.29 4.96
C GLN A 129 -4.12 8.57 4.37
N GLU A 130 -2.91 8.52 3.86
CA GLU A 130 -2.25 9.63 3.19
C GLU A 130 -2.91 9.90 1.84
N GLU A 131 -3.35 8.87 1.11
CA GLU A 131 -4.14 9.01 -0.13
C GLU A 131 -5.47 9.74 0.13
N ALA A 132 -6.13 9.42 1.25
CA ALA A 132 -7.34 10.14 1.68
C ALA A 132 -7.01 11.58 2.11
N ALA A 133 -5.86 11.82 2.74
CA ALA A 133 -5.42 13.15 3.13
C ALA A 133 -4.97 13.99 1.93
N GLU A 134 -4.33 13.38 0.93
CA GLU A 134 -3.95 14.02 -0.32
C GLU A 134 -5.18 14.47 -1.12
N SER A 135 -6.20 13.61 -1.23
CA SER A 135 -7.49 13.96 -1.84
C SER A 135 -8.15 15.15 -1.13
N LEU A 136 -8.08 15.18 0.20
CA LEU A 136 -8.63 16.28 1.00
C LEU A 136 -7.79 17.56 0.87
N ALA A 137 -6.46 17.47 0.84
CA ALA A 137 -5.55 18.60 0.67
C ALA A 137 -5.71 19.24 -0.71
N LEU A 138 -5.85 18.44 -1.76
CA LEU A 138 -6.14 18.90 -3.11
C LEU A 138 -7.51 19.59 -3.20
N MET A 139 -8.51 19.10 -2.44
CA MET A 139 -9.84 19.70 -2.35
C MET A 139 -9.79 21.06 -1.64
N ILE A 140 -9.04 21.19 -0.53
CA ILE A 140 -8.87 22.44 0.23
C ILE A 140 -8.06 23.45 -0.57
N ALA A 141 -7.03 23.05 -1.32
CA ALA A 141 -6.25 23.92 -2.19
C ALA A 141 -7.10 24.53 -3.33
N SER A 142 -8.11 23.77 -3.82
CA SER A 142 -9.04 24.25 -4.85
C SER A 142 -10.03 25.31 -4.30
N GLU A 143 -10.34 25.26 -3.00
CA GLU A 143 -11.25 26.23 -2.35
C GLU A 143 -10.50 27.52 -1.95
N SER A 144 -9.21 27.44 -1.58
CA SER A 144 -8.42 28.61 -1.16
C SER A 144 -7.97 29.51 -2.32
N GLY A 145 -7.99 29.01 -3.56
CA GLY A 145 -7.60 29.78 -4.76
C GLY A 145 -8.64 30.80 -5.23
N ARG A 146 -9.83 30.89 -4.61
CA ARG A 146 -10.93 31.78 -4.99
C ARG A 146 -11.12 33.02 -4.09
N GLY A 147 -10.20 33.35 -3.21
CA GLY A 147 -10.36 34.45 -2.26
C GLY A 147 -9.22 35.45 -2.27
N THR A 148 -9.48 36.60 -2.85
CA THR A 148 -8.97 37.97 -2.54
C THR A 148 -7.51 38.29 -2.83
N GLY A 149 -7.31 38.97 -3.95
CA GLY A 149 -6.25 39.97 -4.04
C GLY A 149 -6.67 41.19 -3.21
N ASN A 150 -5.85 41.59 -2.27
CA ASN A 150 -5.43 42.99 -2.02
C ASN A 150 -4.72 43.14 -0.68
N GLY A 151 -3.59 43.87 -0.69
CA GLY A 151 -3.31 44.63 0.51
C GLY A 151 -1.96 44.50 1.20
N ARG A 152 -1.00 45.26 0.74
CA ARG A 152 -0.09 46.07 1.57
C ARG A 152 1.13 45.47 2.26
N ALA A 153 2.26 45.96 1.76
CA ALA A 153 3.60 45.93 2.34
C ALA A 153 3.66 46.43 3.81
N GLY A 154 4.43 45.68 4.63
CA GLY A 154 4.89 46.11 5.95
C GLY A 154 6.35 45.73 6.14
N LYS A 155 7.25 46.74 6.11
CA LYS A 155 8.68 46.66 6.47
C LYS A 155 8.83 46.47 7.97
N GLY A 156 9.71 45.59 8.42
CA GLY A 156 10.14 45.48 9.83
C GLY A 156 11.36 44.59 9.99
N ARG A 157 12.49 45.15 9.90
CA ARG A 157 13.65 45.37 10.77
C ARG A 157 14.33 44.14 11.38
N ALA A 158 15.62 44.06 11.06
CA ALA A 158 16.66 43.14 11.52
C ALA A 158 16.86 43.14 13.05
N GLY A 159 17.14 41.93 13.59
CA GLY A 159 17.75 41.77 14.91
C GLY A 159 18.84 40.71 14.83
N LYS A 160 20.09 41.15 15.03
CA LYS A 160 21.30 40.32 15.21
C LYS A 160 21.38 39.77 16.63
N GLY A 161 21.91 38.56 16.78
CA GLY A 161 22.33 38.01 18.08
C GLY A 161 22.54 36.52 18.03
N HIS A 162 23.66 36.09 17.95
CA HIS A 162 24.76 35.63 18.80
C HIS A 162 24.91 34.11 18.82
N THR A 163 26.09 33.71 18.41
CA THR A 163 26.79 32.44 18.48
C THR A 163 26.75 31.74 19.84
N GLY A 164 26.57 30.41 19.83
CA GLY A 164 26.80 29.54 20.97
C GLY A 164 26.66 28.09 20.55
N GLN A 165 27.78 27.44 20.23
CA GLN A 165 27.85 25.97 20.16
C GLN A 165 27.86 25.41 21.58
N PRO A 166 27.20 24.30 21.87
CA PRO A 166 27.62 23.43 22.95
C PRO A 166 28.26 22.14 22.42
N GLU A 167 29.35 21.81 23.05
CA GLU A 167 30.19 20.64 22.95
C GLU A 167 29.42 19.31 23.02
N LYS A 168 29.90 18.34 22.23
CA LYS A 168 29.54 16.95 22.30
C LYS A 168 30.11 16.33 23.59
N ALA A 169 29.25 16.06 24.56
CA ALA A 169 29.54 15.12 25.63
C ALA A 169 29.11 13.72 25.20
N GLY A 170 30.08 12.83 25.10
CA GLY A 170 29.85 11.42 24.85
C GLY A 170 29.12 10.77 26.01
N VAL A 171 28.01 10.09 25.72
CA VAL A 171 27.32 9.21 26.65
C VAL A 171 27.80 7.80 26.37
N PRO A 172 28.34 7.07 27.39
CA PRO A 172 28.76 5.67 27.19
C PRO A 172 27.52 4.77 27.00
N GLU A 173 27.55 3.98 25.94
CA GLU A 173 26.62 2.87 25.73
C GLU A 173 26.77 1.88 26.92
N LYS A 174 25.79 1.84 27.78
CA LYS A 174 25.62 0.75 28.73
C LYS A 174 24.93 -0.40 27.99
N GLU A 175 25.72 -1.39 27.62
CA GLU A 175 25.22 -2.74 27.37
C GLU A 175 24.57 -3.26 28.65
N THR A 176 23.25 -3.29 28.65
CA THR A 176 22.47 -3.99 29.66
C THR A 176 22.42 -5.47 29.26
N PRO A 177 22.83 -6.41 30.11
CA PRO A 177 22.72 -7.83 29.80
C PRO A 177 21.25 -8.21 29.63
N ALA A 178 20.95 -8.94 28.56
CA ALA A 178 19.64 -9.49 28.29
C ALA A 178 19.22 -10.38 29.46
N ALA A 179 18.14 -9.98 30.16
CA ALA A 179 17.53 -10.82 31.17
C ALA A 179 16.90 -12.04 30.49
N GLU A 180 17.51 -13.19 30.67
CA GLU A 180 16.95 -14.50 30.29
C GLU A 180 15.65 -14.70 31.07
N GLY A 181 14.51 -14.78 30.38
CA GLY A 181 13.22 -15.12 30.97
C GLY A 181 12.10 -14.08 30.90
N ALA A 182 12.30 -12.91 30.31
CA ALA A 182 11.19 -11.99 30.09
C ALA A 182 10.19 -12.55 29.06
N PRO A 183 8.87 -12.52 29.33
CA PRO A 183 7.87 -12.97 28.37
C PRO A 183 8.00 -12.15 27.08
N ASN A 184 8.01 -12.85 25.93
CA ASN A 184 8.11 -12.22 24.62
C ASN A 184 6.81 -11.44 24.32
N LEU A 185 6.75 -10.19 24.83
CA LEU A 185 5.59 -9.32 24.65
C LEU A 185 5.61 -8.69 23.25
N PRO A 186 4.44 -8.55 22.61
CA PRO A 186 4.34 -7.85 21.35
C PRO A 186 4.76 -6.38 21.50
N LEU A 187 5.35 -5.80 20.45
CA LEU A 187 5.71 -4.38 20.46
C LEU A 187 4.45 -3.50 20.53
N PRO A 188 4.50 -2.37 21.29
CA PRO A 188 3.43 -1.40 21.33
C PRO A 188 3.07 -0.87 19.92
N LEU A 189 1.77 -0.72 19.66
CA LEU A 189 1.31 -0.13 18.41
C LEU A 189 1.26 1.40 18.49
N GLY A 190 1.65 2.04 17.40
CA GLY A 190 1.45 3.49 17.26
C GLY A 190 -0.04 3.86 17.09
N PRO A 191 -0.40 5.15 17.32
CA PRO A 191 -1.79 5.62 17.31
C PRO A 191 -2.56 5.28 16.02
N ASN A 192 -1.92 5.35 14.86
CA ASN A 192 -2.52 5.00 13.56
C ASN A 192 -2.86 3.51 13.46
N SER A 193 -1.97 2.64 13.93
CA SER A 193 -2.21 1.19 13.94
C SER A 193 -3.32 0.82 14.91
N ILE A 194 -3.38 1.48 16.08
CA ILE A 194 -4.48 1.31 17.05
C ILE A 194 -5.80 1.74 16.42
N ALA A 195 -5.85 2.92 15.79
CA ALA A 195 -7.06 3.41 15.14
C ALA A 195 -7.56 2.46 14.05
N ARG A 196 -6.67 1.90 13.24
CA ARG A 196 -7.01 0.90 12.22
C ARG A 196 -7.56 -0.39 12.84
N THR A 197 -6.85 -0.95 13.82
CA THR A 197 -7.31 -2.16 14.52
C THR A 197 -8.68 -1.94 15.16
N MET A 198 -8.90 -0.79 15.79
CA MET A 198 -10.20 -0.44 16.35
C MET A 198 -11.28 -0.23 15.28
N ALA A 199 -10.91 0.22 14.07
CA ALA A 199 -11.86 0.28 12.96
C ALA A 199 -12.33 -1.12 12.52
N ALA A 200 -11.43 -2.12 12.47
CA ALA A 200 -11.80 -3.51 12.21
C ALA A 200 -12.71 -4.08 13.30
N VAL A 201 -12.38 -3.85 14.58
CA VAL A 201 -13.20 -4.30 15.73
C VAL A 201 -14.60 -3.67 15.70
N ARG A 202 -14.68 -2.34 15.55
CA ARG A 202 -15.97 -1.63 15.46
C ARG A 202 -16.80 -2.07 14.26
N GLY A 203 -16.16 -2.29 13.10
CA GLY A 203 -16.82 -2.82 11.91
C GLY A 203 -17.41 -4.21 12.14
N ALA A 204 -16.68 -5.09 12.84
CA ALA A 204 -17.15 -6.43 13.17
C ALA A 204 -18.36 -6.37 14.14
N HIS A 205 -18.28 -5.59 15.23
CA HIS A 205 -19.41 -5.44 16.17
C HIS A 205 -20.66 -4.83 15.52
N ALA A 206 -20.49 -3.80 14.70
CA ALA A 206 -21.61 -3.21 13.95
C ALA A 206 -22.27 -4.22 13.00
N PHE A 207 -21.46 -5.05 12.32
CA PHE A 207 -21.96 -6.14 11.49
C PHE A 207 -22.71 -7.19 12.32
N TRP A 208 -22.17 -7.62 13.46
CA TRP A 208 -22.81 -8.63 14.31
C TRP A 208 -24.18 -8.18 14.82
N VAL A 209 -24.34 -6.89 15.15
CA VAL A 209 -25.66 -6.33 15.48
C VAL A 209 -26.59 -6.35 14.26
N SER A 210 -26.12 -5.94 13.09
CA SER A 210 -26.94 -5.93 11.86
C SER A 210 -27.32 -7.33 11.40
N ALA A 211 -26.49 -8.33 11.64
CA ALA A 211 -26.72 -9.72 11.36
C ALA A 211 -27.48 -10.48 12.47
N LEU A 212 -27.92 -9.76 13.52
CA LEU A 212 -28.62 -10.32 14.70
C LEU A 212 -27.84 -11.42 15.44
N ILE A 213 -26.49 -11.38 15.36
CA ILE A 213 -25.59 -12.28 16.08
C ILE A 213 -25.48 -11.84 17.54
N VAL A 214 -25.46 -10.51 17.78
CA VAL A 214 -25.43 -9.92 19.12
C VAL A 214 -26.51 -8.83 19.25
N PRO A 215 -27.06 -8.60 20.45
CA PRO A 215 -28.14 -7.62 20.64
C PRO A 215 -27.64 -6.16 20.68
N THR A 216 -26.37 -5.93 21.05
CA THR A 216 -25.82 -4.57 21.26
C THR A 216 -24.38 -4.47 20.75
N ASP A 217 -23.92 -3.25 20.46
CA ASP A 217 -22.56 -2.96 20.04
C ASP A 217 -21.73 -2.35 21.19
N PRO A 218 -20.92 -3.16 21.93
CA PRO A 218 -20.06 -2.67 23.00
C PRO A 218 -18.85 -1.86 22.49
N ALA A 219 -18.55 -1.91 21.18
CA ALA A 219 -17.44 -1.18 20.59
C ALA A 219 -17.83 0.24 20.14
N ALA A 220 -19.12 0.51 19.94
CA ALA A 220 -19.61 1.82 19.50
C ALA A 220 -19.14 3.00 20.39
N PRO A 221 -19.19 2.94 21.74
CA PRO A 221 -18.75 4.02 22.60
C PRO A 221 -17.23 4.12 22.77
N VAL A 222 -16.45 3.21 22.18
CA VAL A 222 -14.97 3.22 22.30
C VAL A 222 -14.39 4.07 21.19
N THR A 223 -13.82 5.23 21.56
CA THR A 223 -13.18 6.16 20.62
C THR A 223 -11.68 5.88 20.57
N PRO A 224 -11.12 5.55 19.40
CA PRO A 224 -9.68 5.38 19.24
C PRO A 224 -8.95 6.73 19.43
N PRO A 225 -7.64 6.70 19.71
CA PRO A 225 -6.82 7.91 19.79
C PRO A 225 -7.00 8.78 18.54
N LYS A 226 -7.16 10.10 18.73
CA LYS A 226 -7.20 11.02 17.61
C LYS A 226 -5.83 11.10 16.94
N ASN A 227 -5.77 10.82 15.65
CA ASN A 227 -4.58 11.09 14.86
C ASN A 227 -4.35 12.58 14.77
N VAL A 228 -3.21 13.07 15.24
CA VAL A 228 -2.73 14.40 14.89
C VAL A 228 -2.24 14.31 13.45
N LYS A 229 -3.10 14.67 12.51
CA LYS A 229 -2.73 14.78 11.10
C LYS A 229 -1.72 15.92 10.98
N ARG A 230 -0.44 15.61 10.92
CA ARG A 230 0.55 16.54 10.37
C ARG A 230 0.42 16.42 8.86
N LEU A 231 -0.05 17.49 8.21
CA LEU A 231 -0.01 17.57 6.75
C LEU A 231 1.46 17.46 6.34
N PRO A 232 1.84 16.48 5.51
CA PRO A 232 3.19 16.40 4.99
C PRO A 232 3.48 17.71 4.25
N LYS A 233 4.57 18.39 4.59
CA LYS A 233 5.03 19.51 3.77
C LYS A 233 5.61 18.91 2.48
N ALA A 234 5.16 19.40 1.34
CA ALA A 234 5.81 19.07 0.08
C ALA A 234 7.28 19.44 0.18
N VAL A 235 8.14 18.53 -0.25
CA VAL A 235 9.58 18.76 -0.32
C VAL A 235 9.85 19.70 -1.50
N SER A 236 10.80 20.61 -1.39
CA SER A 236 11.11 21.57 -2.46
C SER A 236 11.66 20.86 -3.72
N VAL A 237 11.60 21.55 -4.87
CA VAL A 237 12.16 21.02 -6.13
C VAL A 237 13.68 20.80 -5.96
N GLU A 238 14.37 21.69 -5.27
CA GLU A 238 15.81 21.61 -4.99
C GLU A 238 16.14 20.39 -4.12
N ASP A 239 15.32 20.11 -3.11
CA ASP A 239 15.48 18.95 -2.24
C ASP A 239 15.28 17.64 -3.01
N ILE A 240 14.27 17.59 -3.89
CA ILE A 240 14.06 16.47 -4.79
C ILE A 240 15.25 16.30 -5.75
N GLN A 241 15.79 17.37 -6.30
CA GLN A 241 16.97 17.30 -7.16
C GLN A 241 18.19 16.74 -6.41
N ARG A 242 18.40 17.14 -5.15
CA ARG A 242 19.46 16.55 -4.31
C ARG A 242 19.25 15.07 -4.10
N LEU A 243 18.02 14.65 -3.78
CA LEU A 243 17.65 13.24 -3.62
C LEU A 243 17.96 12.40 -4.89
N LEU A 244 17.56 12.92 -6.06
CA LEU A 244 17.76 12.27 -7.34
C LEU A 244 19.24 12.20 -7.76
N ALA A 245 20.09 13.04 -7.18
CA ALA A 245 21.52 13.08 -7.46
C ALA A 245 22.34 12.09 -6.58
N VAL A 246 21.77 11.57 -5.49
CA VAL A 246 22.47 10.67 -4.55
C VAL A 246 23.01 9.38 -5.18
N PRO A 247 22.22 8.64 -6.02
CA PRO A 247 22.69 7.35 -6.50
C PRO A 247 23.90 7.47 -7.42
N ASP A 248 24.91 6.67 -7.14
CA ASP A 248 26.14 6.57 -7.94
C ASP A 248 25.86 6.02 -9.34
N ARG A 249 26.28 6.75 -10.38
CA ARG A 249 26.03 6.41 -11.79
C ARG A 249 27.02 5.41 -12.36
N GLU A 250 28.07 5.06 -11.61
CA GLU A 250 29.10 4.14 -12.06
C GLU A 250 28.79 2.70 -11.65
N THR A 251 27.87 2.49 -10.70
CA THR A 251 27.50 1.16 -10.23
C THR A 251 26.15 0.70 -10.79
N ALA A 252 26.00 -0.60 -11.02
CA ALA A 252 24.73 -1.18 -11.50
C ALA A 252 23.57 -0.93 -10.52
N THR A 253 23.84 -1.02 -9.22
CA THR A 253 22.84 -0.72 -8.17
C THR A 253 22.49 0.77 -8.11
N GLY A 254 23.46 1.64 -8.32
CA GLY A 254 23.23 3.08 -8.34
C GLY A 254 22.43 3.53 -9.56
N LEU A 255 22.70 2.99 -10.77
CA LEU A 255 21.88 3.23 -11.98
C LEU A 255 20.44 2.76 -11.76
N ARG A 256 20.24 1.58 -11.16
CA ARG A 256 18.91 1.10 -10.79
C ARG A 256 18.21 2.05 -9.80
N ASN A 257 18.89 2.41 -8.72
CA ASN A 257 18.32 3.26 -7.67
C ASN A 257 17.93 4.63 -8.24
N ARG A 258 18.77 5.21 -9.11
CA ARG A 258 18.46 6.46 -9.81
C ARG A 258 17.20 6.31 -10.67
N ALA A 259 17.12 5.25 -11.47
CA ALA A 259 15.96 5.00 -12.33
C ALA A 259 14.66 4.86 -11.51
N ILE A 260 14.73 4.20 -10.33
CA ILE A 260 13.59 4.08 -9.42
C ILE A 260 13.14 5.44 -8.90
N LEU A 261 14.08 6.29 -8.43
CA LEU A 261 13.76 7.60 -7.87
C LEU A 261 13.19 8.55 -8.95
N GLU A 262 13.81 8.58 -10.14
CA GLU A 262 13.33 9.36 -11.28
C GLU A 262 11.95 8.88 -11.74
N PHE A 263 11.72 7.56 -11.79
CA PHE A 263 10.42 6.99 -12.13
C PHE A 263 9.33 7.43 -11.16
N LEU A 264 9.57 7.30 -9.86
CA LEU A 264 8.61 7.69 -8.82
C LEU A 264 8.28 9.18 -8.88
N TYR A 265 9.28 10.03 -9.09
CA TYR A 265 9.06 11.47 -9.16
C TYR A 265 8.41 11.91 -10.48
N ALA A 266 8.78 11.30 -11.60
CA ALA A 266 8.21 11.65 -12.90
C ALA A 266 6.75 11.22 -13.06
N THR A 267 6.35 10.12 -12.40
CA THR A 267 5.02 9.53 -12.59
C THR A 267 4.06 9.77 -11.43
N GLY A 268 4.58 10.11 -10.25
CA GLY A 268 3.80 10.10 -9.03
C GLY A 268 3.18 8.72 -8.72
N ALA A 269 3.75 7.64 -9.27
CA ALA A 269 3.23 6.28 -9.10
C ALA A 269 3.26 5.84 -7.63
N ARG A 270 2.29 5.00 -7.24
CA ARG A 270 2.40 4.26 -5.98
C ARG A 270 3.55 3.27 -6.07
N VAL A 271 4.22 2.99 -4.94
CA VAL A 271 5.31 1.99 -4.92
C VAL A 271 4.86 0.65 -5.49
N SER A 272 3.64 0.21 -5.15
CA SER A 272 3.09 -1.03 -5.69
C SER A 272 2.94 -1.02 -7.21
N GLU A 273 2.56 0.11 -7.80
CA GLU A 273 2.45 0.29 -9.25
C GLU A 273 3.83 0.22 -9.92
N MET A 274 4.82 0.93 -9.37
CA MET A 274 6.22 0.86 -9.83
C MET A 274 6.79 -0.56 -9.72
N LEU A 275 6.54 -1.26 -8.60
CA LEU A 275 7.04 -2.62 -8.39
C LEU A 275 6.41 -3.65 -9.33
N ASN A 276 5.17 -3.43 -9.74
CA ASN A 276 4.45 -4.31 -10.66
C ASN A 276 4.75 -4.02 -12.13
N ALA A 277 5.32 -2.87 -12.44
CA ALA A 277 5.65 -2.50 -13.82
C ALA A 277 6.66 -3.48 -14.44
N ASP A 278 6.41 -3.85 -15.68
CA ASP A 278 7.28 -4.63 -16.54
C ASP A 278 8.01 -3.72 -17.55
N ILE A 279 9.00 -4.25 -18.25
CA ILE A 279 9.74 -3.48 -19.24
C ILE A 279 8.80 -2.96 -20.34
N ASP A 280 7.86 -3.79 -20.75
CA ASP A 280 6.92 -3.49 -21.84
C ASP A 280 5.86 -2.44 -21.46
N ASP A 281 5.81 -2.02 -20.20
CA ASP A 281 4.96 -0.92 -19.74
C ASP A 281 5.60 0.45 -19.94
N VAL A 282 6.90 0.50 -20.29
CA VAL A 282 7.64 1.76 -20.53
C VAL A 282 7.81 2.00 -22.00
N HIS A 283 7.28 3.11 -22.47
CA HIS A 283 7.41 3.56 -23.85
C HIS A 283 8.24 4.84 -23.88
N PHE A 284 9.35 4.78 -24.59
CA PHE A 284 10.25 5.93 -24.72
C PHE A 284 9.78 6.85 -25.86
N GLU A 285 10.19 8.11 -25.77
CA GLU A 285 9.99 9.06 -26.84
C GLU A 285 10.60 8.54 -28.15
N GLY A 286 9.84 8.64 -29.23
CA GLY A 286 10.23 8.16 -30.53
C GLY A 286 9.64 9.02 -31.64
N THR A 287 10.15 8.87 -32.86
CA THR A 287 9.63 9.55 -34.03
C THR A 287 9.08 8.51 -34.98
N LEU A 288 7.83 8.69 -35.37
CA LEU A 288 7.21 7.94 -36.49
C LEU A 288 7.14 8.84 -37.70
N THR A 289 7.30 8.26 -38.89
CA THR A 289 7.01 8.94 -40.13
C THR A 289 5.63 8.45 -40.58
N ASP A 290 4.70 9.38 -40.80
CA ASP A 290 3.38 9.06 -41.34
C ASP A 290 3.42 8.71 -42.82
N GLU A 291 2.27 8.33 -43.40
CA GLU A 291 2.14 7.98 -44.80
C GLU A 291 2.45 9.15 -45.76
N ASP A 292 2.34 10.37 -45.24
CA ASP A 292 2.63 11.61 -46.00
C ASP A 292 4.09 12.07 -45.86
N GLY A 293 4.93 11.33 -45.10
CA GLY A 293 6.33 11.62 -44.89
C GLY A 293 6.60 12.61 -43.74
N ASN A 294 5.59 13.01 -42.96
CA ASN A 294 5.76 13.89 -41.81
C ASN A 294 6.29 13.12 -40.59
N GLN A 295 7.17 13.76 -39.83
CA GLN A 295 7.68 13.20 -38.60
C GLN A 295 6.75 13.55 -37.44
N ILE A 296 6.14 12.51 -36.82
CA ILE A 296 5.33 12.62 -35.64
C ILE A 296 6.15 12.17 -34.42
N THR A 297 6.41 13.07 -33.49
CA THR A 297 7.09 12.73 -32.23
C THR A 297 6.07 12.14 -31.25
N LEU A 298 6.26 10.88 -30.89
CA LEU A 298 5.51 10.22 -29.80
C LEU A 298 6.19 10.50 -28.48
N PRO A 299 5.48 11.07 -27.49
CA PRO A 299 6.04 11.33 -26.18
C PRO A 299 6.28 10.01 -25.44
N GLY A 300 7.28 10.00 -24.53
CA GLY A 300 7.50 8.87 -23.63
C GLY A 300 6.41 8.81 -22.56
N TYR A 301 5.94 7.61 -22.24
CA TYR A 301 4.96 7.35 -21.20
C TYR A 301 5.16 6.00 -20.52
N VAL A 302 4.53 5.83 -19.36
CA VAL A 302 4.45 4.56 -18.64
C VAL A 302 3.00 4.16 -18.46
N ARG A 303 2.69 2.90 -18.71
CA ARG A 303 1.41 2.28 -18.42
C ARG A 303 1.42 1.77 -16.98
N LEU A 304 0.51 2.27 -16.15
CA LEU A 304 0.39 1.91 -14.75
C LEU A 304 -0.97 1.27 -14.46
N PHE A 305 -0.96 0.24 -13.62
CA PHE A 305 -2.15 -0.47 -13.18
C PHE A 305 -2.47 -0.13 -11.72
N GLY A 306 -3.58 0.58 -11.50
CA GLY A 306 -4.05 0.99 -10.19
C GLY A 306 -4.97 -0.03 -9.51
N LYS A 307 -5.65 0.40 -8.44
CA LYS A 307 -6.63 -0.43 -7.72
C LYS A 307 -7.74 -0.92 -8.64
N GLY A 308 -8.01 -2.21 -8.60
CA GLY A 308 -9.02 -2.86 -9.46
C GLY A 308 -8.55 -3.03 -10.91
N ASN A 309 -7.24 -3.11 -11.13
CA ASN A 309 -6.62 -3.27 -12.45
C ASN A 309 -6.98 -2.17 -13.46
N LYS A 310 -7.29 -0.96 -12.97
CA LYS A 310 -7.53 0.19 -13.82
C LYS A 310 -6.21 0.70 -14.39
N GLU A 311 -6.14 0.71 -15.71
CA GLU A 311 -4.99 1.22 -16.46
C GLU A 311 -5.02 2.74 -16.57
N ARG A 312 -3.84 3.37 -16.48
CA ARG A 312 -3.62 4.76 -16.87
C ARG A 312 -2.27 4.94 -17.53
N LEU A 313 -2.19 5.88 -18.45
CA LEU A 313 -0.95 6.30 -19.09
C LEU A 313 -0.45 7.56 -18.40
N VAL A 314 0.81 7.55 -17.98
CA VAL A 314 1.44 8.69 -17.32
C VAL A 314 2.67 9.10 -18.13
N PRO A 315 2.78 10.39 -18.53
CA PRO A 315 3.96 10.90 -19.22
C PRO A 315 5.23 10.73 -18.39
N ILE A 316 6.35 10.55 -19.07
CA ILE A 316 7.69 10.58 -18.47
C ILE A 316 8.57 11.57 -19.22
N GLY A 317 9.17 12.50 -18.46
CA GLY A 317 10.10 13.49 -19.01
C GLY A 317 11.47 12.90 -19.35
N SER A 318 12.28 13.69 -20.06
CA SER A 318 13.60 13.28 -20.58
C SER A 318 14.55 12.74 -19.51
N TYR A 319 14.54 13.31 -18.30
CA TYR A 319 15.37 12.84 -17.19
C TYR A 319 15.03 11.41 -16.74
N ALA A 320 13.74 11.10 -16.61
CA ALA A 320 13.28 9.77 -16.23
C ALA A 320 13.55 8.76 -17.36
N GLN A 321 13.26 9.14 -18.60
CA GLN A 321 13.55 8.31 -19.76
C GLN A 321 15.03 7.95 -19.82
N LYS A 322 15.92 8.94 -19.71
CA LYS A 322 17.37 8.71 -19.71
C LYS A 322 17.82 7.80 -18.56
N ALA A 323 17.33 8.04 -17.35
CA ALA A 323 17.71 7.22 -16.20
C ALA A 323 17.25 5.77 -16.34
N ILE A 324 16.03 5.54 -16.88
CA ILE A 324 15.51 4.20 -17.14
C ILE A 324 16.30 3.52 -18.26
N GLN A 325 16.61 4.22 -19.36
CA GLN A 325 17.42 3.70 -20.46
C GLN A 325 18.83 3.33 -20.01
N ASP A 326 19.51 4.21 -19.26
CA ASP A 326 20.84 3.93 -18.70
C ASP A 326 20.79 2.68 -17.82
N TYR A 327 19.76 2.52 -16.98
CA TYR A 327 19.59 1.34 -16.17
C TYR A 327 19.34 0.08 -17.01
N LEU A 328 18.40 0.13 -17.97
CA LEU A 328 18.04 -1.01 -18.81
C LEU A 328 19.21 -1.53 -19.63
N VAL A 329 20.05 -0.63 -20.17
CA VAL A 329 21.16 -0.99 -21.05
C VAL A 329 22.42 -1.36 -20.25
N ARG A 330 22.79 -0.55 -19.25
CA ARG A 330 24.10 -0.65 -18.59
C ARG A 330 24.08 -1.50 -17.32
N ALA A 331 22.94 -1.62 -16.63
CA ALA A 331 22.90 -2.23 -15.31
C ALA A 331 22.00 -3.47 -15.24
N ARG A 332 20.78 -3.39 -15.80
CA ARG A 332 19.79 -4.46 -15.66
C ARG A 332 20.28 -5.82 -16.17
N PRO A 333 20.98 -5.95 -17.31
CA PRO A 333 21.47 -7.25 -17.79
C PRO A 333 22.35 -7.97 -16.78
N SER A 334 23.27 -7.26 -16.13
CA SER A 334 24.15 -7.85 -15.10
C SER A 334 23.38 -8.25 -13.84
N LEU A 335 22.38 -7.47 -13.43
CA LEU A 335 21.56 -7.78 -12.26
C LEU A 335 20.64 -8.99 -12.51
N VAL A 336 20.01 -9.08 -13.68
CA VAL A 336 19.12 -10.20 -14.05
C VAL A 336 19.89 -11.51 -14.18
N ALA A 337 21.16 -11.47 -14.58
CA ALA A 337 22.01 -12.65 -14.72
C ALA A 337 22.17 -13.44 -13.39
N HIS A 338 21.94 -12.82 -12.24
CA HIS A 338 21.94 -13.49 -10.93
C HIS A 338 20.67 -14.30 -10.65
N GLY A 339 19.63 -14.23 -11.50
CA GLY A 339 18.33 -14.87 -11.31
C GLY A 339 17.90 -15.76 -12.47
N LYS A 340 16.61 -16.10 -12.47
CA LYS A 340 15.98 -16.96 -13.50
C LYS A 340 15.45 -16.18 -14.72
N GLY A 341 15.73 -14.86 -14.79
CA GLY A 341 15.08 -13.98 -15.75
C GLY A 341 13.72 -13.47 -15.25
N THR A 342 13.36 -12.26 -15.64
CA THR A 342 12.08 -11.65 -15.27
C THR A 342 11.74 -10.52 -16.23
N ALA A 343 10.45 -10.32 -16.53
CA ALA A 343 9.95 -9.17 -17.28
C ALA A 343 9.94 -7.88 -16.42
N ALA A 344 10.07 -8.01 -15.07
CA ALA A 344 10.02 -6.87 -14.17
C ALA A 344 10.95 -5.74 -14.60
N LEU A 345 10.42 -4.51 -14.61
CA LEU A 345 11.21 -3.32 -14.90
C LEU A 345 12.37 -3.20 -13.90
N PHE A 346 12.07 -3.22 -12.60
CA PHE A 346 13.07 -3.09 -11.54
C PHE A 346 13.36 -4.43 -10.85
N VAL A 347 14.64 -4.75 -10.76
CA VAL A 347 15.11 -6.01 -10.17
C VAL A 347 15.94 -5.78 -8.91
N ASN A 348 15.92 -6.76 -8.01
CA ASN A 348 16.75 -6.79 -6.81
C ASN A 348 18.15 -7.33 -7.12
N GLY A 349 19.05 -7.34 -6.12
CA GLY A 349 20.42 -7.86 -6.29
C GLY A 349 20.52 -9.37 -6.55
N ARG A 350 19.40 -10.12 -6.42
CA ARG A 350 19.33 -11.56 -6.73
C ARG A 350 18.71 -11.83 -8.11
N GLY A 351 18.50 -10.80 -8.91
CA GLY A 351 17.96 -10.90 -10.28
C GLY A 351 16.45 -11.14 -10.37
N GLY A 352 15.73 -11.16 -9.28
CA GLY A 352 14.27 -11.23 -9.26
C GLY A 352 13.61 -9.85 -9.18
N ARG A 353 12.27 -9.78 -9.31
CA ARG A 353 11.50 -8.54 -9.13
C ARG A 353 11.85 -7.87 -7.80
N LEU A 354 12.03 -6.56 -7.80
CA LEU A 354 12.27 -5.76 -6.59
C LEU A 354 11.06 -5.85 -5.66
N GLY A 355 11.29 -6.13 -4.39
CA GLY A 355 10.24 -6.15 -3.38
C GLY A 355 10.05 -4.78 -2.72
N ARG A 356 8.91 -4.60 -2.04
CA ARG A 356 8.53 -3.36 -1.35
C ARG A 356 9.58 -2.91 -0.33
N GLN A 357 10.10 -3.84 0.48
CA GLN A 357 11.14 -3.55 1.46
C GLN A 357 12.42 -3.01 0.80
N GLY A 358 12.83 -3.61 -0.34
CA GLY A 358 13.99 -3.12 -1.08
C GLY A 358 13.77 -1.72 -1.64
N ALA A 359 12.59 -1.43 -2.20
CA ALA A 359 12.25 -0.09 -2.68
C ALA A 359 12.23 0.95 -1.56
N TRP A 360 11.68 0.58 -0.40
CA TRP A 360 11.65 1.44 0.78
C TRP A 360 13.07 1.76 1.29
N LEU A 361 13.95 0.75 1.36
CA LEU A 361 15.33 0.93 1.80
C LEU A 361 16.10 1.87 0.86
N ILE A 362 15.97 1.68 -0.46
CA ILE A 362 16.58 2.56 -1.47
C ILE A 362 16.17 4.01 -1.27
N LEU A 363 14.87 4.24 -1.07
CA LEU A 363 14.36 5.59 -0.87
C LEU A 363 14.84 6.21 0.44
N LYS A 364 14.86 5.42 1.52
CA LYS A 364 15.31 5.86 2.84
C LYS A 364 16.78 6.24 2.82
N GLU A 365 17.65 5.40 2.29
CA GLU A 365 19.08 5.65 2.16
C GLU A 365 19.36 6.91 1.33
N ALA A 366 18.63 7.08 0.21
CA ALA A 366 18.76 8.26 -0.63
C ALA A 366 18.28 9.53 0.10
N ALA A 367 17.18 9.45 0.86
CA ALA A 367 16.66 10.58 1.63
C ALA A 367 17.60 11.00 2.76
N GLU A 368 18.17 10.05 3.49
CA GLU A 368 19.17 10.30 4.53
C GLU A 368 20.44 10.96 3.95
N ALA A 369 20.95 10.43 2.83
CA ALA A 369 22.13 11.00 2.16
C ALA A 369 21.88 12.39 1.56
N ALA A 370 20.64 12.69 1.14
CA ALA A 370 20.23 14.02 0.68
C ALA A 370 19.93 15.00 1.83
N GLY A 371 20.01 14.58 3.10
CA GLY A 371 19.71 15.39 4.28
C GLY A 371 18.22 15.71 4.43
N LEU A 372 17.33 14.86 3.92
CA LEU A 372 15.88 15.01 4.07
C LEU A 372 15.39 14.47 5.42
N SER A 373 14.15 14.83 5.78
CA SER A 373 13.52 14.35 7.01
C SER A 373 13.45 12.81 7.06
N SER A 374 13.61 12.25 8.25
CA SER A 374 13.43 10.81 8.50
C SER A 374 12.03 10.27 8.15
N ASP A 375 11.04 11.16 8.05
CA ASP A 375 9.66 10.85 7.65
C ASP A 375 9.47 10.83 6.13
N PHE A 376 10.53 11.07 5.34
CA PHE A 376 10.45 11.02 3.89
C PHE A 376 10.12 9.60 3.41
N SER A 377 9.13 9.48 2.54
CA SER A 377 8.55 8.21 2.13
C SER A 377 8.20 8.24 0.62
N PRO A 378 7.86 7.10 0.01
CA PRO A 378 7.33 7.08 -1.36
C PRO A 378 6.13 8.00 -1.54
N HIS A 379 5.36 8.18 -0.50
CA HIS A 379 4.20 9.05 -0.47
C HIS A 379 4.59 10.53 -0.52
N SER A 380 5.67 10.88 0.18
CA SER A 380 6.25 12.23 0.08
C SER A 380 6.69 12.54 -1.35
N MET A 381 7.24 11.54 -2.08
CA MET A 381 7.58 11.66 -3.51
C MET A 381 6.35 11.97 -4.37
N ARG A 382 5.28 11.20 -4.19
CA ARG A 382 4.02 11.38 -4.91
C ARG A 382 3.35 12.70 -4.58
N HIS A 383 3.37 13.11 -3.31
CA HIS A 383 2.88 14.41 -2.87
C HIS A 383 3.67 15.57 -3.49
N SER A 384 5.00 15.45 -3.54
CA SER A 384 5.86 16.44 -4.21
C SER A 384 5.58 16.53 -5.70
N PHE A 385 5.39 15.39 -6.40
CA PHE A 385 4.95 15.35 -7.79
C PHE A 385 3.66 16.16 -7.98
N ALA A 386 2.62 15.86 -7.20
CA ALA A 386 1.33 16.55 -7.29
C ALA A 386 1.47 18.06 -7.04
N THR A 387 2.17 18.43 -5.96
CA THR A 387 2.35 19.83 -5.58
C THR A 387 3.16 20.61 -6.60
N HIS A 388 4.23 20.03 -7.15
CA HIS A 388 5.07 20.69 -8.13
C HIS A 388 4.36 20.87 -9.48
N LEU A 389 3.52 19.92 -9.89
CA LEU A 389 2.65 20.10 -11.07
C LEU A 389 1.66 21.25 -10.86
N LEU A 390 1.00 21.33 -9.70
CA LEU A 390 0.09 22.42 -9.39
C LEU A 390 0.81 23.77 -9.33
N GLN A 391 2.01 23.84 -8.74
CA GLN A 391 2.85 25.05 -8.71
C GLN A 391 3.32 25.43 -10.11
N GLY A 392 3.55 24.46 -11.00
CA GLY A 392 3.86 24.66 -12.41
C GLY A 392 2.66 25.08 -13.26
N GLY A 393 1.47 25.23 -12.66
CA GLY A 393 0.26 25.71 -13.34
C GLY A 393 -0.65 24.61 -13.89
N ALA A 394 -0.40 23.33 -13.58
CA ALA A 394 -1.30 22.25 -13.97
C ALA A 394 -2.68 22.39 -13.30
N ASP A 395 -3.74 22.10 -14.05
CA ASP A 395 -5.08 22.00 -13.45
C ASP A 395 -5.17 20.81 -12.49
N ILE A 396 -5.86 20.99 -11.36
CA ILE A 396 -6.01 19.96 -10.33
C ILE A 396 -6.63 18.68 -10.87
N ARG A 397 -7.54 18.76 -11.85
CA ARG A 397 -8.18 17.59 -12.47
C ARG A 397 -7.18 16.77 -13.28
N VAL A 398 -6.28 17.46 -14.00
CA VAL A 398 -5.18 16.82 -14.73
C VAL A 398 -4.26 16.07 -13.77
N VAL A 399 -3.91 16.69 -12.63
CA VAL A 399 -3.09 16.05 -11.59
C VAL A 399 -3.82 14.83 -11.00
N GLN A 400 -5.12 14.93 -10.72
CA GLN A 400 -5.93 13.81 -10.23
C GLN A 400 -6.00 12.65 -11.24
N GLU A 401 -6.12 12.94 -12.53
CA GLU A 401 -6.10 11.95 -13.61
C GLU A 401 -4.75 11.22 -13.67
N LEU A 402 -3.65 11.98 -13.68
CA LEU A 402 -2.29 11.43 -13.66
C LEU A 402 -2.05 10.53 -12.43
N LEU A 403 -2.60 10.90 -11.28
CA LEU A 403 -2.48 10.14 -10.05
C LEU A 403 -3.42 8.93 -9.99
N GLY A 404 -4.46 8.87 -10.82
CA GLY A 404 -5.43 7.76 -10.86
C GLY A 404 -6.32 7.74 -9.63
N HIS A 405 -6.90 8.89 -9.25
CA HIS A 405 -7.86 8.99 -8.16
C HIS A 405 -9.23 8.46 -8.61
N ALA A 406 -9.69 7.36 -8.02
CA ALA A 406 -10.93 6.66 -8.40
C ALA A 406 -12.21 7.34 -7.91
N SER A 407 -12.12 8.46 -7.21
CA SER A 407 -13.24 9.06 -6.48
C SER A 407 -13.50 10.50 -6.89
N ILE A 408 -14.17 10.69 -8.04
CA ILE A 408 -15.21 11.71 -8.11
C ILE A 408 -16.39 11.10 -8.84
N ALA A 409 -17.36 10.60 -8.08
CA ALA A 409 -18.72 10.38 -8.53
C ALA A 409 -19.38 11.76 -8.74
N THR A 410 -19.05 12.40 -9.82
CA THR A 410 -19.88 13.46 -10.40
C THR A 410 -19.78 13.29 -11.90
N THR A 411 -20.67 12.45 -12.40
CA THR A 411 -21.11 12.44 -13.79
C THR A 411 -21.70 13.82 -14.09
N GLN A 412 -20.84 14.80 -14.31
CA GLN A 412 -21.23 16.03 -14.99
C GLN A 412 -20.28 16.21 -16.17
N VAL A 413 -20.90 16.21 -17.31
CA VAL A 413 -20.46 16.54 -18.65
C VAL A 413 -19.35 17.59 -18.64
N TYR A 414 -18.06 17.15 -18.65
CA TYR A 414 -16.94 17.98 -19.09
C TYR A 414 -15.91 17.09 -19.78
N THR A 415 -15.46 17.57 -20.92
CA THR A 415 -14.46 17.06 -21.85
C THR A 415 -13.45 16.11 -21.20
N LYS A 416 -13.42 14.85 -21.66
CA LYS A 416 -12.32 13.91 -21.36
C LYS A 416 -11.02 14.62 -21.68
N VAL A 417 -10.12 14.73 -20.70
CA VAL A 417 -8.75 15.20 -20.95
C VAL A 417 -8.14 14.17 -21.89
N THR A 418 -7.77 14.60 -23.10
CA THR A 418 -7.16 13.70 -24.07
C THR A 418 -5.74 13.33 -23.63
N PRO A 419 -5.19 12.19 -24.05
CA PRO A 419 -3.81 11.83 -23.74
C PRO A 419 -2.80 12.93 -24.17
N GLU A 420 -3.05 13.59 -25.29
CA GLU A 420 -2.26 14.70 -25.79
C GLU A 420 -2.31 15.92 -24.85
N GLY A 421 -3.50 16.25 -24.32
CA GLY A 421 -3.67 17.32 -23.35
C GLY A 421 -2.97 17.02 -22.02
N LEU A 422 -2.99 15.76 -21.56
CA LEU A 422 -2.23 15.32 -20.38
C LEU A 422 -0.71 15.51 -20.59
N MET A 423 -0.23 15.15 -21.78
CA MET A 423 1.18 15.29 -22.14
C MET A 423 1.60 16.75 -22.20
N GLU A 424 0.79 17.63 -22.79
CA GLU A 424 1.09 19.05 -22.91
C GLU A 424 1.17 19.71 -21.51
N VAL A 425 0.17 19.47 -20.65
CA VAL A 425 0.17 20.00 -19.27
C VAL A 425 1.37 19.48 -18.49
N TYR A 426 1.71 18.18 -18.61
CA TYR A 426 2.90 17.63 -17.97
C TYR A 426 4.19 18.32 -18.45
N ARG A 427 4.35 18.52 -19.75
CA ARG A 427 5.52 19.20 -20.35
C ARG A 427 5.68 20.62 -19.83
N MET A 428 4.59 21.35 -19.68
CA MET A 428 4.64 22.74 -19.17
C MET A 428 4.87 22.83 -17.67
N ALA A 429 4.29 21.93 -16.90
CA ALA A 429 4.22 22.05 -15.44
C ALA A 429 5.25 21.23 -14.68
N HIS A 430 5.72 20.08 -15.20
CA HIS A 430 6.60 19.20 -14.46
C HIS A 430 8.06 19.70 -14.49
N PRO A 431 8.74 19.89 -13.33
CA PRO A 431 10.10 20.47 -13.28
C PRO A 431 11.18 19.71 -14.06
N ARG A 432 10.94 18.41 -14.35
CA ARG A 432 11.87 17.54 -15.07
C ARG A 432 11.27 16.97 -16.36
N ALA A 433 10.35 17.69 -16.96
CA ALA A 433 9.78 17.30 -18.26
C ALA A 433 10.84 17.33 -19.37
N HIS A 434 11.70 18.34 -19.36
CA HIS A 434 12.78 18.52 -20.34
C HIS A 434 14.12 18.74 -19.67
N GLU A 435 15.21 18.22 -20.27
CA GLU A 435 16.57 18.68 -19.93
C GLU A 435 16.66 20.16 -20.29
N ARG A 436 17.02 21.00 -19.32
CA ARG A 436 17.42 22.37 -19.63
C ARG A 436 18.79 22.28 -20.28
N GLY A 437 18.88 22.62 -21.56
CA GLY A 437 20.12 22.70 -22.29
C GLY A 437 21.09 23.71 -21.69
#